data_e771718eb6470203d51a86429d348c12
#
_entry.id   e771718eb6470203d51a86429d348c12
#
_cell.length_a   1.000
_cell.length_b   1.000
_cell.length_c   1.000
_cell.angle_alpha   90.00
_cell.angle_beta   90.00
_cell.angle_gamma   90.00
#
_symmetry.space_group_name_H-M   'P 1'
#
loop_
_entity.id
_entity.type
_entity.pdbx_description
1 polymer ?
#
loop_
_entity_poly.entity_id
_entity_poly.type
_entity_poly.pdbx_seq_one_letter_code
_entity_poly.pdbx_strand_id
1 'polypeptide(L)'
;MSAIHSIASANSPKRKFPLEHTRNIGIAAHIDAGKTTTTERILFYAGVVHKMGEVHEGSAVTDWMDQERERGITITSAAISCNWTNQDGPYAEICNQINIIDTPGHVDFTAEVERSLRVLDGTIGVFCAVAGVQPQSETVWRQMTKYNVPRIAFVNKMDRVGADYFAAI
;
A
#
# COMPACT_ATOMS: atom_id res chain seq x y z
N MET A 1 -29.54 -13.78 -12.15
CA MET A 1 -29.37 -13.36 -10.73
C MET A 1 -28.61 -14.36 -9.84
N SER A 2 -28.34 -15.61 -10.25
CA SER A 2 -27.75 -16.63 -9.35
C SER A 2 -26.20 -16.65 -9.31
N ALA A 3 -25.49 -16.08 -10.27
CA ALA A 3 -24.02 -16.16 -10.34
C ALA A 3 -23.30 -15.22 -9.36
N ILE A 4 -23.86 -14.05 -9.06
CA ILE A 4 -23.25 -13.06 -8.17
C ILE A 4 -23.33 -13.51 -6.70
N HIS A 5 -24.45 -14.15 -6.30
CA HIS A 5 -24.64 -14.67 -4.94
C HIS A 5 -23.67 -15.81 -4.59
N SER A 6 -23.24 -16.60 -5.57
CA SER A 6 -22.35 -17.75 -5.31
C SER A 6 -20.87 -17.36 -5.11
N ILE A 7 -20.47 -16.13 -5.47
CA ILE A 7 -19.11 -15.61 -5.29
C ILE A 7 -18.96 -14.89 -3.94
N ALA A 8 -20.06 -14.41 -3.37
CA ALA A 8 -20.06 -13.65 -2.13
C ALA A 8 -19.79 -14.50 -0.86
N SER A 9 -19.99 -15.82 -0.93
CA SER A 9 -19.68 -16.71 0.20
C SER A 9 -18.17 -16.74 0.47
N ALA A 10 -17.78 -16.65 1.75
CA ALA A 10 -16.40 -16.72 2.21
C ALA A 10 -15.65 -17.97 1.69
N ASN A 11 -16.35 -19.10 1.62
CA ASN A 11 -15.82 -20.40 1.21
C ASN A 11 -16.34 -20.85 -0.15
N SER A 12 -16.68 -19.92 -1.06
CA SER A 12 -17.13 -20.28 -2.40
C SER A 12 -16.04 -21.03 -3.18
N PRO A 13 -16.33 -22.22 -3.76
CA PRO A 13 -15.36 -22.95 -4.58
C PRO A 13 -14.95 -22.21 -5.86
N LYS A 14 -15.65 -21.13 -6.20
CA LYS A 14 -15.31 -20.26 -7.34
C LYS A 14 -14.27 -19.19 -7.01
N ARG A 15 -13.88 -19.03 -5.73
CA ARG A 15 -12.78 -18.12 -5.34
C ARG A 15 -11.45 -18.82 -5.57
N LYS A 16 -10.52 -18.11 -6.20
CA LYS A 16 -9.14 -18.58 -6.37
C LYS A 16 -8.42 -18.68 -5.02
N PHE A 17 -8.73 -17.75 -4.10
CA PHE A 17 -8.20 -17.72 -2.74
C PHE A 17 -9.35 -17.61 -1.73
N PRO A 18 -9.32 -18.37 -0.62
CA PRO A 18 -10.24 -18.20 0.50
C PRO A 18 -10.07 -16.80 1.12
N LEU A 19 -11.12 -16.28 1.79
CA LEU A 19 -11.02 -14.98 2.44
C LEU A 19 -10.00 -14.96 3.60
N GLU A 20 -9.78 -16.10 4.25
CA GLU A 20 -8.77 -16.25 5.29
C GLU A 20 -7.34 -16.03 4.78
N HIS A 21 -7.11 -16.25 3.47
CA HIS A 21 -5.84 -16.02 2.77
C HIS A 21 -5.86 -14.77 1.89
N THR A 22 -6.82 -13.87 2.08
CA THR A 22 -6.91 -12.62 1.33
C THR A 22 -6.83 -11.43 2.28
N ARG A 23 -5.92 -10.47 2.01
CA ARG A 23 -5.76 -9.26 2.82
C ARG A 23 -5.67 -8.02 1.94
N ASN A 24 -6.34 -6.98 2.39
CA ASN A 24 -6.27 -5.64 1.80
C ASN A 24 -5.30 -4.79 2.62
N ILE A 25 -4.19 -4.40 2.02
CA ILE A 25 -3.14 -3.62 2.68
C ILE A 25 -3.06 -2.25 2.03
N GLY A 26 -3.17 -1.21 2.85
CA GLY A 26 -2.95 0.17 2.41
C GLY A 26 -1.49 0.60 2.55
N ILE A 27 -1.03 1.44 1.64
CA ILE A 27 0.26 2.13 1.78
C ILE A 27 -0.02 3.62 1.86
N ALA A 28 0.35 4.22 2.97
CA ALA A 28 0.11 5.63 3.27
C ALA A 28 1.43 6.35 3.59
N ALA A 29 1.60 7.56 3.06
CA ALA A 29 2.82 8.33 3.24
C ALA A 29 2.54 9.81 3.02
N HIS A 30 3.41 10.68 3.54
CA HIS A 30 3.46 12.06 3.06
C HIS A 30 4.09 12.12 1.66
N ILE A 31 3.96 13.27 1.01
CA ILE A 31 4.54 13.54 -0.31
C ILE A 31 6.06 13.28 -0.25
N ASP A 32 6.58 12.62 -1.26
CA ASP A 32 8.00 12.27 -1.39
C ASP A 32 8.60 11.35 -0.32
N ALA A 33 7.80 10.73 0.56
CA ALA A 33 8.32 9.71 1.48
C ALA A 33 8.78 8.43 0.77
N GLY A 34 8.36 8.24 -0.49
CA GLY A 34 8.68 7.08 -1.30
C GLY A 34 7.58 6.02 -1.30
N LYS A 35 6.32 6.44 -1.22
CA LYS A 35 5.14 5.56 -1.30
C LYS A 35 5.17 4.72 -2.56
N THR A 36 5.16 5.34 -3.73
CA THR A 36 5.17 4.67 -5.04
C THR A 36 6.38 3.74 -5.18
N THR A 37 7.58 4.20 -4.78
CA THR A 37 8.78 3.35 -4.79
C THR A 37 8.61 2.11 -3.93
N THR A 38 8.03 2.24 -2.73
CA THR A 38 7.79 1.10 -1.83
C THR A 38 6.79 0.12 -2.44
N THR A 39 5.70 0.61 -3.02
CA THR A 39 4.69 -0.20 -3.72
C THR A 39 5.31 -0.97 -4.89
N GLU A 40 6.07 -0.30 -5.75
CA GLU A 40 6.77 -0.91 -6.89
C GLU A 40 7.76 -2.01 -6.43
N ARG A 41 8.47 -1.80 -5.33
CA ARG A 41 9.38 -2.82 -4.77
C ARG A 41 8.62 -4.04 -4.26
N ILE A 42 7.49 -3.86 -3.59
CA ILE A 42 6.65 -4.98 -3.14
C ILE A 42 6.14 -5.77 -4.35
N LEU A 43 5.65 -5.09 -5.39
CA LEU A 43 5.16 -5.73 -6.62
C LEU A 43 6.27 -6.47 -7.37
N PHE A 44 7.48 -5.92 -7.39
CA PHE A 44 8.64 -6.57 -7.99
C PHE A 44 9.00 -7.86 -7.25
N TYR A 45 9.12 -7.83 -5.93
CA TYR A 45 9.44 -9.01 -5.13
C TYR A 45 8.30 -10.05 -5.13
N ALA A 46 7.05 -9.61 -5.31
CA ALA A 46 5.91 -10.51 -5.50
C ALA A 46 5.81 -11.10 -6.93
N GLY A 47 6.74 -10.75 -7.83
CA GLY A 47 6.78 -11.25 -9.20
C GLY A 47 5.68 -10.71 -10.12
N VAL A 48 5.01 -9.63 -9.74
CA VAL A 48 3.95 -8.99 -10.54
C VAL A 48 4.56 -8.11 -11.63
N VAL A 49 5.70 -7.49 -11.32
CA VAL A 49 6.42 -6.59 -12.24
C VAL A 49 7.82 -7.15 -12.52
N HIS A 50 8.23 -7.19 -13.79
CA HIS A 50 9.53 -7.73 -14.21
C HIS A 50 10.68 -6.73 -14.13
N LYS A 51 10.38 -5.43 -14.06
CA LYS A 51 11.36 -4.35 -13.88
C LYS A 51 10.90 -3.47 -12.72
N MET A 52 11.86 -2.99 -11.95
CA MET A 52 11.61 -1.95 -10.96
C MET A 52 11.35 -0.63 -11.69
N GLY A 53 10.10 -0.14 -11.64
CA GLY A 53 9.75 1.19 -12.12
C GLY A 53 10.32 2.26 -11.20
N GLU A 54 10.84 3.33 -11.77
CA GLU A 54 11.23 4.53 -11.04
C GLU A 54 10.27 5.68 -11.34
N VAL A 55 9.83 6.37 -10.28
CA VAL A 55 8.88 7.48 -10.38
C VAL A 55 9.40 8.58 -11.30
N HIS A 56 10.73 8.83 -11.25
CA HIS A 56 11.38 9.85 -12.08
C HIS A 56 11.45 9.50 -13.57
N GLU A 57 11.29 8.22 -13.93
CA GLU A 57 11.30 7.76 -15.33
C GLU A 57 9.89 7.58 -15.90
N GLY A 58 8.83 7.86 -15.12
CA GLY A 58 7.44 7.69 -15.54
C GLY A 58 7.06 6.23 -15.84
N SER A 59 7.83 5.27 -15.31
CA SER A 59 7.67 3.83 -15.57
C SER A 59 6.93 3.08 -14.45
N ALA A 60 6.43 3.81 -13.44
CA ALA A 60 5.69 3.21 -12.33
C ALA A 60 4.34 2.66 -12.80
N VAL A 61 4.03 1.41 -12.44
CA VAL A 61 2.78 0.73 -12.81
C VAL A 61 1.59 1.27 -12.00
N THR A 62 1.84 1.83 -10.82
CA THR A 62 0.81 2.38 -9.93
C THR A 62 0.31 3.74 -10.37
N ASP A 63 1.12 4.54 -11.06
CA ASP A 63 0.77 5.87 -11.55
C ASP A 63 0.32 5.78 -13.02
N TRP A 64 -0.93 5.38 -13.24
CA TRP A 64 -1.46 5.12 -14.59
C TRP A 64 -2.03 6.37 -15.28
N MET A 65 -2.36 7.43 -14.54
CA MET A 65 -2.85 8.69 -15.10
C MET A 65 -1.67 9.59 -15.50
N ASP A 66 -1.78 10.27 -16.64
CA ASP A 66 -0.75 11.22 -17.11
C ASP A 66 -0.48 12.31 -16.08
N GLN A 67 -1.51 12.79 -15.38
CA GLN A 67 -1.39 13.80 -14.32
C GLN A 67 -0.64 13.28 -13.08
N GLU A 68 -0.75 11.99 -12.75
CA GLU A 68 -0.01 11.35 -11.67
C GLU A 68 1.48 11.25 -12.03
N ARG A 69 1.78 10.87 -13.27
CA ARG A 69 3.15 10.78 -13.80
C ARG A 69 3.82 12.15 -13.87
N GLU A 70 3.13 13.17 -14.36
CA GLU A 70 3.67 14.54 -14.47
C GLU A 70 3.96 15.17 -13.12
N ARG A 71 3.13 14.91 -12.11
CA ARG A 71 3.22 15.53 -10.78
C ARG A 71 3.94 14.66 -9.75
N GLY A 72 4.17 13.38 -10.05
CA GLY A 72 4.75 12.41 -9.10
C GLY A 72 3.89 12.17 -7.85
N ILE A 73 2.56 12.35 -7.97
CA ILE A 73 1.61 12.17 -6.86
C ILE A 73 0.49 11.21 -7.26
N THR A 74 0.08 10.35 -6.36
CA THR A 74 -1.09 9.49 -6.55
C THR A 74 -2.37 10.32 -6.32
N ILE A 75 -3.24 10.37 -7.33
CA ILE A 75 -4.51 11.09 -7.29
C ILE A 75 -5.65 10.11 -7.01
N THR A 76 -5.66 8.97 -7.67
CA THR A 76 -6.72 7.96 -7.56
C THR A 76 -6.19 6.71 -6.86
N SER A 77 -6.97 6.16 -5.93
CA SER A 77 -6.61 4.89 -5.29
C SER A 77 -6.56 3.76 -6.32
N ALA A 78 -5.38 3.16 -6.49
CA ALA A 78 -5.19 1.98 -7.30
C ALA A 78 -5.19 0.73 -6.42
N ALA A 79 -5.84 -0.35 -6.87
CA ALA A 79 -5.80 -1.63 -6.20
C ALA A 79 -5.08 -2.65 -7.08
N ILE A 80 -3.97 -3.17 -6.62
CA ILE A 80 -3.17 -4.17 -7.33
C ILE A 80 -3.08 -5.42 -6.48
N SER A 81 -3.44 -6.58 -7.06
CA SER A 81 -3.35 -7.85 -6.36
C SER A 81 -2.03 -8.54 -6.66
N CYS A 82 -1.36 -9.01 -5.62
CA CYS A 82 -0.20 -9.88 -5.72
C CYS A 82 -0.38 -11.12 -4.84
N ASN A 83 0.40 -12.16 -5.14
CA ASN A 83 0.43 -13.38 -4.36
C ASN A 83 1.74 -13.45 -3.59
N TRP A 84 1.67 -13.83 -2.33
CA TRP A 84 2.83 -13.99 -1.49
C TRP A 84 2.80 -15.33 -0.77
N THR A 85 3.92 -16.05 -0.86
CA THR A 85 4.12 -17.32 -0.14
C THR A 85 5.37 -17.19 0.73
N ASN A 86 5.21 -17.38 2.03
CA ASN A 86 6.35 -17.45 2.93
C ASN A 86 7.13 -18.75 2.67
N GLN A 87 8.46 -18.64 2.66
CA GLN A 87 9.33 -19.81 2.51
C GLN A 87 9.62 -20.46 3.85
N ASP A 88 9.56 -19.71 4.94
CA ASP A 88 9.89 -20.13 6.29
C ASP A 88 8.83 -19.73 7.31
N GLY A 89 8.85 -20.42 8.47
CA GLY A 89 8.02 -20.09 9.63
C GLY A 89 6.66 -20.78 9.67
N PRO A 90 5.78 -20.43 10.63
CA PRO A 90 4.51 -21.10 10.87
C PRO A 90 3.48 -20.92 9.72
N TYR A 91 3.73 -20.02 8.79
CA TYR A 91 2.91 -19.76 7.61
C TYR A 91 3.62 -20.15 6.31
N ALA A 92 4.66 -21.03 6.41
CA ALA A 92 5.37 -21.55 5.25
C ALA A 92 4.41 -22.28 4.30
N GLU A 93 4.67 -22.16 3.00
CA GLU A 93 3.90 -22.79 1.92
C GLU A 93 2.46 -22.31 1.75
N ILE A 94 1.96 -21.43 2.64
CA ILE A 94 0.63 -20.83 2.48
C ILE A 94 0.72 -19.66 1.51
N CYS A 95 0.06 -19.81 0.36
CA CYS A 95 -0.05 -18.72 -0.60
C CYS A 95 -1.21 -17.79 -0.22
N ASN A 96 -0.87 -16.52 0.03
CA ASN A 96 -1.83 -15.48 0.37
C ASN A 96 -2.00 -14.50 -0.80
N GLN A 97 -3.22 -14.07 -1.04
CA GLN A 97 -3.51 -12.96 -1.93
C GLN A 97 -3.46 -11.65 -1.13
N ILE A 98 -2.60 -10.74 -1.56
CA ILE A 98 -2.48 -9.40 -0.99
C ILE A 98 -2.97 -8.41 -2.03
N ASN A 99 -4.00 -7.66 -1.68
CA ASN A 99 -4.47 -6.53 -2.47
C ASN A 99 -3.83 -5.26 -1.89
N ILE A 100 -2.91 -4.68 -2.63
CA ILE A 100 -2.27 -3.42 -2.26
C ILE A 100 -3.17 -2.30 -2.75
N ILE A 101 -3.64 -1.48 -1.82
CA ILE A 101 -4.45 -0.29 -2.11
C ILE A 101 -3.55 0.91 -1.90
N ASP A 102 -3.11 1.49 -3.01
CA ASP A 102 -2.31 2.70 -2.99
C ASP A 102 -3.24 3.90 -2.76
N THR A 103 -3.08 4.57 -1.62
CA THR A 103 -3.93 5.70 -1.23
C THR A 103 -3.25 7.02 -1.57
N PRO A 104 -4.02 8.04 -2.03
CA PRO A 104 -3.46 9.37 -2.21
C PRO A 104 -2.82 9.89 -0.92
N GLY A 105 -1.62 10.47 -1.04
CA GLY A 105 -0.88 11.03 0.10
C GLY A 105 -1.19 12.51 0.37
N HIS A 106 -2.00 13.16 -0.49
CA HIS A 106 -2.29 14.58 -0.39
C HIS A 106 -3.51 14.87 0.47
N VAL A 107 -3.46 15.95 1.25
CA VAL A 107 -4.56 16.36 2.16
C VAL A 107 -5.88 16.65 1.45
N ASP A 108 -5.84 17.02 0.18
CA ASP A 108 -7.03 17.34 -0.63
C ASP A 108 -7.88 16.10 -0.95
N PHE A 109 -7.33 14.90 -0.80
CA PHE A 109 -8.00 13.62 -1.10
C PHE A 109 -8.49 12.87 0.15
N THR A 110 -8.89 13.62 1.18
CA THR A 110 -9.31 13.04 2.47
C THR A 110 -10.46 12.03 2.32
N ALA A 111 -11.40 12.27 1.41
CA ALA A 111 -12.55 11.39 1.19
C ALA A 111 -12.13 10.04 0.58
N GLU A 112 -11.18 10.02 -0.34
CA GLU A 112 -10.62 8.83 -0.97
C GLU A 112 -9.82 8.01 0.05
N VAL A 113 -9.02 8.67 0.88
CA VAL A 113 -8.27 8.04 1.98
C VAL A 113 -9.25 7.40 2.96
N GLU A 114 -10.30 8.10 3.40
CA GLU A 114 -11.30 7.56 4.34
C GLU A 114 -12.07 6.37 3.75
N ARG A 115 -12.40 6.40 2.46
CA ARG A 115 -13.06 5.26 1.78
C ARG A 115 -12.15 4.04 1.76
N SER A 116 -10.88 4.24 1.43
CA SER A 116 -9.87 3.16 1.39
C SER A 116 -9.69 2.55 2.78
N LEU A 117 -9.55 3.37 3.83
CA LEU A 117 -9.33 2.89 5.21
C LEU A 117 -10.43 1.94 5.71
N ARG A 118 -11.68 2.07 5.22
CA ARG A 118 -12.81 1.21 5.63
C ARG A 118 -12.71 -0.24 5.15
N VAL A 119 -11.91 -0.50 4.13
CA VAL A 119 -11.77 -1.83 3.51
C VAL A 119 -10.42 -2.47 3.79
N LEU A 120 -9.52 -1.77 4.51
CA LEU A 120 -8.18 -2.24 4.81
C LEU A 120 -8.15 -3.16 6.03
N ASP A 121 -7.44 -4.27 5.90
CA ASP A 121 -7.08 -5.16 7.00
C ASP A 121 -5.85 -4.66 7.76
N GLY A 122 -5.01 -3.85 7.11
CA GLY A 122 -3.82 -3.24 7.70
C GLY A 122 -3.21 -2.16 6.80
N THR A 123 -2.31 -1.36 7.34
CA THR A 123 -1.66 -0.26 6.62
C THR A 123 -0.17 -0.19 6.94
N ILE A 124 0.61 0.16 5.92
CA ILE A 124 2.03 0.51 6.06
C ILE A 124 2.13 2.03 6.00
N GLY A 125 2.53 2.66 7.11
CA GLY A 125 2.86 4.08 7.16
C GLY A 125 4.33 4.28 6.76
N VAL A 126 4.58 4.91 5.61
CA VAL A 126 5.94 5.16 5.12
C VAL A 126 6.40 6.55 5.59
N PHE A 127 7.48 6.57 6.35
CA PHE A 127 8.11 7.79 6.88
C PHE A 127 9.46 8.01 6.20
N CYS A 128 9.82 9.26 5.98
CA CYS A 128 11.14 9.62 5.45
C CYS A 128 12.13 9.81 6.60
N ALA A 129 13.24 9.09 6.60
CA ALA A 129 14.27 9.20 7.62
C ALA A 129 14.95 10.59 7.69
N VAL A 130 14.87 11.37 6.60
CA VAL A 130 15.44 12.72 6.54
C VAL A 130 14.42 13.79 6.94
N ALA A 131 13.16 13.64 6.48
CA ALA A 131 12.10 14.63 6.72
C ALA A 131 11.39 14.41 8.08
N GLY A 132 11.52 13.22 8.67
CA GLY A 132 10.82 12.87 9.89
C GLY A 132 9.31 12.80 9.75
N VAL A 133 8.61 12.99 10.86
CA VAL A 133 7.14 13.03 10.91
C VAL A 133 6.66 14.37 10.34
N GLN A 134 5.81 14.28 9.32
CA GLN A 134 5.22 15.45 8.67
C GLN A 134 3.74 15.60 9.05
N PRO A 135 3.14 16.81 8.99
CA PRO A 135 1.73 17.03 9.34
C PRO A 135 0.76 16.12 8.58
N GLN A 136 1.09 15.79 7.33
CA GLN A 136 0.31 14.85 6.52
C GLN A 136 0.36 13.43 7.08
N SER A 137 1.53 12.98 7.55
CA SER A 137 1.70 11.68 8.19
C SER A 137 0.86 11.57 9.47
N GLU A 138 0.85 12.63 10.29
CA GLU A 138 0.00 12.68 11.49
C GLU A 138 -1.47 12.59 11.15
N THR A 139 -1.92 13.33 10.13
CA THR A 139 -3.32 13.35 9.70
C THR A 139 -3.78 11.95 9.30
N VAL A 140 -3.02 11.28 8.43
CA VAL A 140 -3.34 9.91 8.01
C VAL A 140 -3.27 8.93 9.18
N TRP A 141 -2.28 9.08 10.05
CA TRP A 141 -2.15 8.26 11.26
C TRP A 141 -3.35 8.36 12.20
N ARG A 142 -3.88 9.58 12.41
CA ARG A 142 -5.12 9.83 13.17
C ARG A 142 -6.34 9.21 12.50
N GLN A 143 -6.44 9.28 11.18
CA GLN A 143 -7.51 8.62 10.42
C GLN A 143 -7.47 7.10 10.58
N MET A 144 -6.30 6.47 10.49
CA MET A 144 -6.13 5.04 10.78
C MET A 144 -6.61 4.69 12.20
N THR A 145 -6.33 5.55 13.18
CA THR A 145 -6.83 5.37 14.56
C THR A 145 -8.35 5.46 14.62
N LYS A 146 -8.95 6.45 13.95
CA LYS A 146 -10.41 6.62 13.88
C LYS A 146 -11.12 5.39 13.31
N TYR A 147 -10.53 4.74 12.32
CA TYR A 147 -11.09 3.55 11.67
C TYR A 147 -10.59 2.22 12.25
N ASN A 148 -9.82 2.25 13.34
CA ASN A 148 -9.23 1.07 14.00
C ASN A 148 -8.42 0.17 13.03
N VAL A 149 -7.74 0.77 12.05
CA VAL A 149 -6.90 0.02 11.10
C VAL A 149 -5.56 -0.30 11.76
N PRO A 150 -5.19 -1.59 11.86
CA PRO A 150 -3.85 -1.99 12.29
C PRO A 150 -2.79 -1.41 11.37
N ARG A 151 -1.64 -1.02 11.94
CA ARG A 151 -0.61 -0.34 11.15
C ARG A 151 0.80 -0.65 11.64
N ILE A 152 1.73 -0.62 10.70
CA ILE A 152 3.16 -0.66 10.95
C ILE A 152 3.81 0.59 10.37
N ALA A 153 4.89 1.05 10.98
CA ALA A 153 5.71 2.13 10.46
C ALA A 153 6.88 1.54 9.66
N PHE A 154 7.12 2.09 8.48
CA PHE A 154 8.26 1.78 7.63
C PHE A 154 9.08 3.06 7.41
N VAL A 155 10.30 3.11 7.94
CA VAL A 155 11.21 4.25 7.78
C VAL A 155 12.03 4.04 6.53
N ASN A 156 11.82 4.89 5.55
CA ASN A 156 12.44 4.85 4.22
C ASN A 156 13.53 5.90 4.07
N LYS A 157 14.36 5.78 3.04
CA LYS A 157 15.48 6.69 2.69
C LYS A 157 16.58 6.74 3.75
N MET A 158 16.85 5.61 4.39
CA MET A 158 17.94 5.47 5.36
C MET A 158 19.33 5.61 4.75
N ASP A 159 19.43 5.49 3.43
CA ASP A 159 20.63 5.66 2.60
C ASP A 159 21.02 7.13 2.36
N ARG A 160 20.12 8.07 2.68
CA ARG A 160 20.35 9.49 2.40
C ARG A 160 21.15 10.19 3.50
N VAL A 161 21.92 11.20 3.09
CA VAL A 161 22.64 12.07 4.04
C VAL A 161 21.63 12.80 4.93
N GLY A 162 21.86 12.77 6.24
CA GLY A 162 20.97 13.35 7.25
C GLY A 162 19.82 12.44 7.68
N ALA A 163 19.83 11.15 7.27
CA ALA A 163 18.84 10.19 7.74
C ALA A 163 19.05 9.89 9.23
N ASP A 164 17.97 10.00 9.99
CA ASP A 164 17.91 9.65 11.41
C ASP A 164 16.65 8.84 11.70
N TYR A 165 16.84 7.56 12.04
CA TYR A 165 15.74 6.66 12.35
C TYR A 165 14.98 7.10 13.59
N PHE A 166 15.69 7.49 14.66
CA PHE A 166 15.05 7.85 15.92
C PHE A 166 14.32 9.20 15.88
N ALA A 167 14.75 10.10 15.00
CA ALA A 167 14.03 11.35 14.76
C ALA A 167 12.77 11.16 13.90
N ALA A 168 12.64 10.01 13.21
CA ALA A 168 11.53 9.71 12.31
C ALA A 168 10.39 8.93 12.98
N ILE A 169 10.56 8.51 14.26
CA ILE A 169 9.57 7.74 15.05
C ILE A 169 9.24 8.48 16.41
#